data_dac403a4e02684898a34eef6d82df35a
#
_entry.id   dac403a4e02684898a34eef6d82df35a
#
_cell.length_a   1.000
_cell.length_b   1.000
_cell.length_c   1.000
_cell.angle_alpha   90.00
_cell.angle_beta   90.00
_cell.angle_gamma   90.00
#
_symmetry.space_group_name_H-M   'P 1'
#
loop_
_entity.id
_entity.type
_entity.pdbx_description
1 polymer ?
#
loop_
_entity_poly.entity_id
_entity_poly.type
_entity_poly.pdbx_seq_one_letter_code
_entity_poly.pdbx_strand_id
1 'polypeptide(L)'
;QDLNPLEEAVGYQTLMNEYGLTQEEAAGRVGKSRPAVANALRLLGLCPEVQERVRKGELSAGHARAILQLKSEKKQQEAAQKIVALGLSVRQAELLCKNMSKEPTPQKKEVFAVDYVAECEKSLSKHLGRGVKIVNGKRKGRFELEFYGQEDLQNLLDALMKIQK
;
A
#
# COMPACT_ATOMS: atom_id res chain seq x y z
N GLN A 1 1.52 23.31 -30.51
CA GLN A 1 0.74 22.44 -29.60
C GLN A 1 1.73 21.50 -28.94
N ASP A 2 1.81 21.54 -27.61
CA ASP A 2 2.62 20.55 -26.89
C ASP A 2 2.03 19.17 -27.10
N LEU A 3 2.84 18.25 -27.63
CA LEU A 3 2.46 16.86 -27.83
C LEU A 3 2.05 16.22 -26.49
N ASN A 4 1.00 15.41 -26.53
CA ASN A 4 0.63 14.59 -25.39
C ASN A 4 1.77 13.61 -25.08
N PRO A 5 2.06 13.30 -23.82
CA PRO A 5 3.14 12.37 -23.42
C PRO A 5 3.11 11.01 -24.12
N LEU A 6 1.93 10.51 -24.50
CA LEU A 6 1.79 9.27 -25.27
C LEU A 6 2.09 9.46 -26.76
N GLU A 7 1.75 10.61 -27.33
CA GLU A 7 2.11 10.94 -28.72
C GLU A 7 3.62 11.10 -28.86
N GLU A 8 4.28 11.74 -27.89
CA GLU A 8 5.74 11.76 -27.82
C GLU A 8 6.32 10.35 -27.78
N ALA A 9 5.76 9.47 -26.93
CA ALA A 9 6.22 8.08 -26.81
C ALA A 9 6.08 7.29 -28.11
N VAL A 10 4.94 7.43 -28.79
CA VAL A 10 4.72 6.81 -30.11
C VAL A 10 5.69 7.38 -31.14
N GLY A 11 5.90 8.70 -31.15
CA GLY A 11 6.88 9.34 -32.05
C GLY A 11 8.29 8.80 -31.85
N TYR A 12 8.74 8.63 -30.62
CA TYR A 12 10.05 8.04 -30.32
C TYR A 12 10.16 6.58 -30.76
N GLN A 13 9.09 5.80 -30.53
CA GLN A 13 9.06 4.40 -30.96
C GLN A 13 9.12 4.27 -32.49
N THR A 14 8.36 5.10 -33.20
CA THR A 14 8.36 5.13 -34.66
C THR A 14 9.73 5.51 -35.20
N LEU A 15 10.32 6.59 -34.66
CA LEU A 15 11.66 7.05 -35.03
C LEU A 15 12.73 5.95 -34.84
N MET A 16 12.67 5.25 -33.71
CA MET A 16 13.60 4.15 -33.43
C MET A 16 13.43 2.98 -34.39
N ASN A 17 12.18 2.62 -34.68
CA ASN A 17 11.87 1.49 -35.58
C ASN A 17 12.21 1.78 -37.03
N GLU A 18 11.89 2.98 -37.53
CA GLU A 18 12.13 3.34 -38.94
C GLU A 18 13.61 3.52 -39.26
N TYR A 19 14.39 4.02 -38.32
CA TYR A 19 15.80 4.33 -38.53
C TYR A 19 16.77 3.36 -37.83
N GLY A 20 16.25 2.33 -37.14
CA GLY A 20 17.08 1.37 -36.43
C GLY A 20 17.89 1.96 -35.27
N LEU A 21 17.36 3.04 -34.62
CA LEU A 21 18.08 3.79 -33.62
C LEU A 21 17.98 3.17 -32.23
N THR A 22 19.05 3.30 -31.48
CA THR A 22 19.02 3.09 -30.03
C THR A 22 18.31 4.25 -29.31
N GLN A 23 17.89 4.04 -28.06
CA GLN A 23 17.26 5.11 -27.25
C GLN A 23 18.19 6.32 -27.07
N GLU A 24 19.49 6.11 -27.05
CA GLU A 24 20.49 7.16 -26.92
C GLU A 24 20.61 8.01 -28.19
N GLU A 25 20.64 7.37 -29.34
CA GLU A 25 20.67 8.04 -30.63
C GLU A 25 19.37 8.78 -30.92
N ALA A 26 18.23 8.17 -30.59
CA ALA A 26 16.92 8.83 -30.70
C ALA A 26 16.87 10.06 -29.80
N ALA A 27 17.32 9.97 -28.55
CA ALA A 27 17.39 11.09 -27.63
C ALA A 27 18.24 12.24 -28.14
N GLY A 28 19.43 11.93 -28.69
CA GLY A 28 20.31 12.93 -29.32
C GLY A 28 19.65 13.65 -30.50
N ARG A 29 18.91 12.92 -31.35
CA ARG A 29 18.21 13.51 -32.52
C ARG A 29 17.05 14.45 -32.12
N VAL A 30 16.33 14.14 -31.05
CA VAL A 30 15.21 14.96 -30.60
C VAL A 30 15.58 15.99 -29.53
N GLY A 31 16.87 16.13 -29.20
CA GLY A 31 17.33 17.08 -28.19
C GLY A 31 16.85 16.80 -26.78
N LYS A 32 16.57 15.54 -26.46
CA LYS A 32 16.14 15.07 -25.13
C LYS A 32 17.20 14.20 -24.47
N SER A 33 17.10 14.01 -23.17
CA SER A 33 17.94 13.05 -22.47
C SER A 33 17.46 11.59 -22.72
N ARG A 34 18.39 10.63 -22.75
CA ARG A 34 18.04 9.20 -22.83
C ARG A 34 17.02 8.76 -21.76
N PRO A 35 17.13 9.17 -20.49
CA PRO A 35 16.11 8.85 -19.48
C PRO A 35 14.73 9.41 -19.81
N ALA A 36 14.65 10.57 -20.46
CA ALA A 36 13.38 11.16 -20.88
C ALA A 36 12.69 10.29 -21.94
N VAL A 37 13.44 9.89 -22.98
CA VAL A 37 12.96 8.98 -24.05
C VAL A 37 12.55 7.63 -23.45
N ALA A 38 13.38 7.02 -22.61
CA ALA A 38 13.08 5.75 -21.94
C ALA A 38 11.81 5.83 -21.09
N ASN A 39 11.62 6.92 -20.35
CA ASN A 39 10.42 7.13 -19.55
C ASN A 39 9.16 7.31 -20.40
N ALA A 40 9.25 8.02 -21.52
CA ALA A 40 8.15 8.16 -22.46
C ALA A 40 7.76 6.80 -23.05
N LEU A 41 8.71 6.04 -23.57
CA LEU A 41 8.47 4.71 -24.14
C LEU A 41 7.80 3.75 -23.15
N ARG A 42 8.14 3.83 -21.88
CA ARG A 42 7.49 3.00 -20.84
C ARG A 42 6.01 3.27 -20.71
N LEU A 43 5.51 4.47 -21.06
CA LEU A 43 4.09 4.80 -20.97
C LEU A 43 3.23 3.95 -21.95
N LEU A 44 3.84 3.45 -23.01
CA LEU A 44 3.17 2.55 -23.96
C LEU A 44 2.84 1.18 -23.36
N GLY A 45 3.47 0.82 -22.24
CA GLY A 45 3.19 -0.40 -21.48
C GLY A 45 1.99 -0.29 -20.50
N LEU A 46 1.30 0.85 -20.47
CA LEU A 46 0.07 1.00 -19.70
C LEU A 46 -1.11 0.31 -20.37
N CYS A 47 -2.09 -0.15 -19.59
CA CYS A 47 -3.33 -0.67 -20.15
C CYS A 47 -4.09 0.41 -20.95
N PRO A 48 -4.85 0.03 -21.99
CA PRO A 48 -5.49 0.98 -22.94
C PRO A 48 -6.35 2.05 -22.26
N GLU A 49 -7.08 1.69 -21.21
CA GLU A 49 -7.93 2.63 -20.47
C GLU A 49 -7.14 3.72 -19.77
N VAL A 50 -5.98 3.38 -19.21
CA VAL A 50 -5.10 4.35 -18.54
C VAL A 50 -4.43 5.24 -19.59
N GLN A 51 -4.02 4.68 -20.73
CA GLN A 51 -3.50 5.47 -21.84
C GLN A 51 -4.51 6.51 -22.32
N GLU A 52 -5.79 6.12 -22.44
CA GLU A 52 -6.84 7.04 -22.85
C GLU A 52 -7.05 8.19 -21.88
N ARG A 53 -6.97 7.93 -20.57
CA ARG A 53 -7.02 9.00 -19.54
C ARG A 53 -5.82 9.94 -19.61
N VAL A 54 -4.63 9.42 -19.94
CA VAL A 54 -3.45 10.27 -20.21
C VAL A 54 -3.65 11.11 -21.45
N ARG A 55 -4.22 10.56 -22.54
CA ARG A 55 -4.54 11.32 -23.76
C ARG A 55 -5.53 12.44 -23.50
N LYS A 56 -6.53 12.21 -22.66
CA LYS A 56 -7.52 13.22 -22.25
C LYS A 56 -6.98 14.28 -21.28
N GLY A 57 -5.73 14.12 -20.80
CA GLY A 57 -5.14 15.02 -19.83
C GLY A 57 -5.66 14.84 -18.40
N GLU A 58 -6.48 13.82 -18.13
CA GLU A 58 -6.97 13.47 -16.79
C GLU A 58 -5.81 13.00 -15.89
N LEU A 59 -4.78 12.39 -16.48
CA LEU A 59 -3.58 11.91 -15.82
C LEU A 59 -2.34 12.53 -16.45
N SER A 60 -1.45 13.07 -15.63
CA SER A 60 -0.14 13.56 -16.09
C SER A 60 0.85 12.41 -16.34
N ALA A 61 1.95 12.71 -17.05
CA ALA A 61 3.05 11.75 -17.24
C ALA A 61 3.62 11.22 -15.91
N GLY A 62 3.60 12.03 -14.85
CA GLY A 62 3.99 11.61 -13.50
C GLY A 62 3.05 10.57 -12.90
N HIS A 63 1.74 10.78 -13.02
CA HIS A 63 0.72 9.81 -12.60
C HIS A 63 0.85 8.50 -13.38
N ALA A 64 1.03 8.58 -14.69
CA ALA A 64 1.21 7.44 -15.57
C ALA A 64 2.44 6.59 -15.17
N ARG A 65 3.57 7.23 -14.85
CA ARG A 65 4.77 6.54 -14.35
C ARG A 65 4.56 5.86 -13.00
N ALA A 66 3.80 6.46 -12.10
CA ALA A 66 3.44 5.84 -10.82
C ALA A 66 2.60 4.57 -11.05
N ILE A 67 1.61 4.62 -11.94
CA ILE A 67 0.72 3.50 -12.29
C ILE A 67 1.48 2.34 -12.95
N LEU A 68 2.53 2.63 -13.74
CA LEU A 68 3.38 1.60 -14.35
C LEU A 68 4.09 0.66 -13.36
N GLN A 69 4.19 1.02 -12.08
CA GLN A 69 4.72 0.14 -11.05
C GLN A 69 3.80 -1.06 -10.77
N LEU A 70 2.54 -0.97 -11.18
CA LEU A 70 1.55 -2.02 -11.00
C LEU A 70 1.59 -2.99 -12.18
N LYS A 71 1.87 -4.27 -11.90
CA LYS A 71 1.97 -5.32 -12.91
C LYS A 71 0.62 -5.78 -13.48
N SER A 72 -0.46 -5.60 -12.72
CA SER A 72 -1.81 -6.03 -13.09
C SER A 72 -2.57 -4.88 -13.71
N GLU A 73 -3.13 -5.09 -14.92
CA GLU A 73 -4.00 -4.13 -15.60
C GLU A 73 -5.17 -3.68 -14.72
N LYS A 74 -5.80 -4.62 -14.01
CA LYS A 74 -6.88 -4.32 -13.08
C LYS A 74 -6.45 -3.35 -11.97
N LYS A 75 -5.24 -3.56 -11.39
CA LYS A 75 -4.68 -2.63 -10.41
C LYS A 75 -4.34 -1.27 -11.02
N GLN A 76 -3.88 -1.25 -12.29
CA GLN A 76 -3.62 0.01 -13.00
C GLN A 76 -4.91 0.81 -13.19
N GLN A 77 -6.01 0.18 -13.59
CA GLN A 77 -7.32 0.80 -13.75
C GLN A 77 -7.87 1.34 -12.42
N GLU A 78 -7.80 0.54 -11.36
CA GLU A 78 -8.23 0.96 -10.02
C GLU A 78 -7.42 2.17 -9.50
N ALA A 79 -6.10 2.16 -9.71
CA ALA A 79 -5.23 3.26 -9.32
C ALA A 79 -5.57 4.52 -10.12
N ALA A 80 -5.71 4.42 -11.44
CA ALA A 80 -6.08 5.52 -12.30
C ALA A 80 -7.42 6.14 -11.90
N GLN A 81 -8.42 5.32 -11.62
CA GLN A 81 -9.73 5.76 -11.18
C GLN A 81 -9.67 6.53 -9.85
N LYS A 82 -8.92 6.00 -8.87
CA LYS A 82 -8.74 6.66 -7.57
C LYS A 82 -7.99 7.98 -7.68
N ILE A 83 -6.94 8.03 -8.50
CA ILE A 83 -6.14 9.24 -8.72
C ILE A 83 -7.01 10.35 -9.29
N VAL A 84 -7.82 10.05 -10.31
CA VAL A 84 -8.72 11.03 -10.93
C VAL A 84 -9.84 11.43 -9.98
N ALA A 85 -10.52 10.46 -9.36
CA ALA A 85 -11.67 10.72 -8.48
C ALA A 85 -11.30 11.58 -7.25
N LEU A 86 -10.10 11.39 -6.71
CA LEU A 86 -9.63 12.08 -5.51
C LEU A 86 -8.72 13.30 -5.82
N GLY A 87 -8.42 13.56 -7.09
CA GLY A 87 -7.53 14.66 -7.49
C GLY A 87 -6.14 14.57 -6.88
N LEU A 88 -5.57 13.35 -6.81
CA LEU A 88 -4.29 13.11 -6.13
C LEU A 88 -3.13 13.78 -6.85
N SER A 89 -2.18 14.29 -6.09
CA SER A 89 -0.88 14.73 -6.62
C SER A 89 -0.02 13.53 -7.02
N VAL A 90 1.02 13.77 -7.85
CA VAL A 90 1.95 12.70 -8.29
C VAL A 90 2.56 11.95 -7.10
N ARG A 91 2.95 12.66 -6.03
CA ARG A 91 3.52 12.04 -4.81
C ARG A 91 2.52 11.13 -4.09
N GLN A 92 1.26 11.56 -4.02
CA GLN A 92 0.19 10.76 -3.43
C GLN A 92 -0.14 9.53 -4.30
N ALA A 93 -0.12 9.70 -5.62
CA ALA A 93 -0.28 8.61 -6.58
C ALA A 93 0.85 7.58 -6.47
N GLU A 94 2.10 8.01 -6.33
CA GLU A 94 3.24 7.12 -6.10
C GLU A 94 3.08 6.30 -4.81
N LEU A 95 2.64 6.95 -3.72
CA LEU A 95 2.38 6.27 -2.45
C LEU A 95 1.23 5.27 -2.56
N LEU A 96 0.14 5.66 -3.24
CA LEU A 96 -1.00 4.77 -3.51
C LEU A 96 -0.55 3.54 -4.30
N CYS A 97 0.15 3.73 -5.42
CA CYS A 97 0.63 2.64 -6.26
C CYS A 97 1.64 1.74 -5.52
N LYS A 98 2.53 2.30 -4.72
CA LYS A 98 3.46 1.55 -3.86
C LYS A 98 2.72 0.68 -2.85
N ASN A 99 1.63 1.17 -2.27
CA ASN A 99 0.80 0.39 -1.35
C ASN A 99 0.02 -0.70 -2.07
N MET A 100 -0.49 -0.43 -3.28
CA MET A 100 -1.19 -1.40 -4.12
C MET A 100 -0.26 -2.43 -4.76
N SER A 101 1.02 -2.11 -4.97
CA SER A 101 2.03 -3.03 -5.52
C SER A 101 2.56 -4.00 -4.48
N LYS A 102 2.54 -3.62 -3.21
CA LYS A 102 2.78 -4.60 -2.14
C LYS A 102 1.73 -5.69 -2.33
N GLU A 103 2.18 -6.91 -2.64
CA GLU A 103 1.31 -8.06 -2.45
C GLU A 103 0.72 -7.90 -1.06
N PRO A 104 -0.59 -8.12 -0.88
CA PRO A 104 -1.10 -8.20 0.47
C PRO A 104 -0.22 -9.26 1.13
N THR A 105 0.70 -8.82 1.99
CA THR A 105 1.14 -9.72 3.07
C THR A 105 -0.16 -10.31 3.50
N PRO A 106 -0.33 -11.67 3.48
CA PRO A 106 -1.60 -12.22 3.86
C PRO A 106 -1.91 -11.54 5.18
N GLN A 107 -2.73 -10.49 5.12
CA GLN A 107 -3.49 -10.12 6.28
C GLN A 107 -4.11 -11.46 6.59
N LYS A 108 -3.63 -12.11 7.65
CA LYS A 108 -4.46 -13.09 8.32
C LYS A 108 -5.83 -12.47 8.18
N LYS A 109 -6.66 -13.09 7.29
CA LYS A 109 -8.09 -12.87 7.40
C LYS A 109 -8.28 -12.97 8.90
N GLU A 110 -8.56 -11.85 9.54
CA GLU A 110 -9.32 -11.92 10.73
C GLU A 110 -10.60 -12.61 10.28
N VAL A 111 -10.51 -13.93 10.20
CA VAL A 111 -11.63 -14.74 10.60
C VAL A 111 -12.05 -13.98 11.84
N PHE A 112 -13.32 -13.61 11.94
CA PHE A 112 -13.97 -13.22 13.17
C PHE A 112 -13.67 -14.34 14.17
N ALA A 113 -12.41 -14.48 14.55
CA ALA A 113 -12.02 -15.02 15.79
C ALA A 113 -12.64 -13.99 16.73
N VAL A 114 -13.79 -14.31 17.29
CA VAL A 114 -14.21 -13.80 18.57
C VAL A 114 -12.89 -13.53 19.28
N ASP A 115 -12.61 -12.26 19.59
CA ASP A 115 -11.31 -11.92 20.13
C ASP A 115 -11.27 -12.61 21.49
N TYR A 116 -10.84 -13.89 21.45
CA TYR A 116 -10.87 -14.80 22.59
C TYR A 116 -10.15 -14.15 23.77
N VAL A 117 -9.15 -13.33 23.47
CA VAL A 117 -8.42 -12.58 24.49
C VAL A 117 -9.29 -11.51 25.08
N ALA A 118 -10.01 -10.71 24.28
CA ALA A 118 -10.90 -9.67 24.76
C ALA A 118 -12.10 -10.26 25.52
N GLU A 119 -12.60 -11.42 25.08
CA GLU A 119 -13.68 -12.12 25.76
C GLU A 119 -13.20 -12.72 27.09
N CYS A 120 -11.99 -13.27 27.12
CA CYS A 120 -11.34 -13.73 28.36
C CYS A 120 -11.06 -12.58 29.32
N GLU A 121 -10.55 -11.44 28.85
CA GLU A 121 -10.32 -10.24 29.66
C GLU A 121 -11.64 -9.77 30.30
N LYS A 122 -12.70 -9.68 29.51
CA LYS A 122 -14.02 -9.25 29.99
C LYS A 122 -14.63 -10.22 31.01
N SER A 123 -14.50 -11.51 30.75
CA SER A 123 -14.97 -12.57 31.65
C SER A 123 -14.21 -12.56 32.98
N LEU A 124 -12.87 -12.47 32.92
CA LEU A 124 -12.00 -12.41 34.09
C LEU A 124 -12.22 -11.12 34.89
N SER A 125 -12.34 -9.97 34.21
CA SER A 125 -12.64 -8.70 34.86
C SER A 125 -13.96 -8.74 35.61
N LYS A 126 -14.97 -9.34 35.02
CA LYS A 126 -16.28 -9.54 35.65
C LYS A 126 -16.20 -10.47 36.86
N HIS A 127 -15.44 -11.56 36.77
CA HIS A 127 -15.27 -12.55 37.83
C HIS A 127 -14.46 -12.03 39.02
N LEU A 128 -13.37 -11.29 38.69
CA LEU A 128 -12.42 -10.77 39.69
C LEU A 128 -12.84 -9.38 40.24
N GLY A 129 -13.82 -8.71 39.61
CA GLY A 129 -14.25 -7.37 39.99
C GLY A 129 -13.19 -6.29 39.79
N ARG A 130 -12.22 -6.51 38.93
CA ARG A 130 -11.04 -5.62 38.70
C ARG A 130 -10.59 -5.64 37.25
N GLY A 131 -9.80 -4.63 36.84
CA GLY A 131 -9.22 -4.57 35.50
C GLY A 131 -8.25 -5.72 35.26
N VAL A 132 -8.47 -6.46 34.16
CA VAL A 132 -7.61 -7.54 33.69
C VAL A 132 -7.20 -7.25 32.26
N LYS A 133 -5.91 -7.30 31.97
CA LYS A 133 -5.37 -7.16 30.63
C LYS A 133 -4.46 -8.34 30.30
N ILE A 134 -4.64 -8.90 29.11
CA ILE A 134 -3.87 -10.04 28.60
C ILE A 134 -3.04 -9.55 27.44
N VAL A 135 -1.71 -9.49 27.60
CA VAL A 135 -0.80 -9.09 26.55
C VAL A 135 -0.14 -10.33 25.96
N ASN A 136 -0.50 -10.64 24.71
CA ASN A 136 0.08 -11.75 23.96
C ASN A 136 1.34 -11.32 23.22
N GLY A 137 2.46 -11.95 23.49
CA GLY A 137 3.69 -11.83 22.71
C GLY A 137 3.98 -13.11 21.93
N LYS A 138 4.89 -13.06 20.96
CA LYS A 138 5.23 -14.22 20.10
C LYS A 138 5.74 -15.47 20.84
N ARG A 139 6.34 -15.31 22.01
CA ARG A 139 6.90 -16.41 22.83
C ARG A 139 6.38 -16.44 24.26
N LYS A 140 5.99 -15.27 24.79
CA LYS A 140 5.54 -15.11 26.18
C LYS A 140 4.33 -14.20 26.19
N GLY A 141 3.31 -14.55 26.93
CA GLY A 141 2.22 -13.68 27.30
C GLY A 141 2.40 -13.19 28.74
N ARG A 142 1.67 -12.15 29.12
CA ARG A 142 1.60 -11.66 30.49
C ARG A 142 0.18 -11.24 30.84
N PHE A 143 -0.18 -11.43 32.09
CA PHE A 143 -1.39 -10.90 32.68
C PHE A 143 -1.05 -9.64 33.47
N GLU A 144 -1.83 -8.60 33.27
CA GLU A 144 -1.79 -7.38 34.09
C GLU A 144 -3.10 -7.35 34.88
N LEU A 145 -3.00 -7.32 36.20
CA LEU A 145 -4.12 -7.26 37.13
C LEU A 145 -4.04 -5.96 37.92
N GLU A 146 -5.14 -5.22 37.97
CA GLU A 146 -5.23 -4.02 38.79
C GLU A 146 -5.48 -4.39 40.25
N PHE A 147 -4.86 -3.64 41.17
CA PHE A 147 -5.12 -3.73 42.60
C PHE A 147 -5.24 -2.33 43.23
N TYR A 148 -5.99 -2.22 44.28
CA TYR A 148 -6.35 -0.96 44.92
C TYR A 148 -5.88 -0.94 46.38
N GLY A 149 -4.62 -0.51 46.57
CA GLY A 149 -3.98 -0.44 47.86
C GLY A 149 -3.33 -1.74 48.37
N GLN A 150 -2.65 -1.67 49.51
CA GLN A 150 -1.85 -2.79 50.04
C GLN A 150 -2.67 -3.99 50.49
N GLU A 151 -3.82 -3.74 51.11
CA GLU A 151 -4.73 -4.79 51.61
C GLU A 151 -5.29 -5.62 50.44
N ASP A 152 -5.71 -4.94 49.39
CA ASP A 152 -6.20 -5.61 48.19
C ASP A 152 -5.10 -6.39 47.45
N LEU A 153 -3.86 -5.87 47.44
CA LEU A 153 -2.71 -6.61 46.92
C LEU A 153 -2.47 -7.90 47.68
N GLN A 154 -2.53 -7.84 49.03
CA GLN A 154 -2.34 -9.02 49.87
C GLN A 154 -3.42 -10.09 49.58
N ASN A 155 -4.67 -9.67 49.51
CA ASN A 155 -5.78 -10.57 49.19
C ASN A 155 -5.63 -11.20 47.79
N LEU A 156 -5.15 -10.43 46.80
CA LEU A 156 -4.90 -10.93 45.44
C LEU A 156 -3.75 -11.95 45.44
N LEU A 157 -2.67 -11.68 46.14
CA LEU A 157 -1.55 -12.61 46.28
C LEU A 157 -1.98 -13.92 46.94
N ASP A 158 -2.74 -13.85 48.04
CA ASP A 158 -3.26 -15.02 48.74
C ASP A 158 -4.18 -15.88 47.84
N ALA A 159 -5.00 -15.22 47.00
CA ALA A 159 -5.84 -15.88 46.02
C ALA A 159 -5.01 -16.58 44.92
N LEU A 160 -3.98 -15.92 44.41
CA LEU A 160 -3.08 -16.49 43.39
C LEU A 160 -2.26 -17.66 43.93
N MET A 161 -1.83 -17.60 45.18
CA MET A 161 -1.07 -18.70 45.82
C MET A 161 -1.93 -19.95 46.11
N LYS A 162 -3.27 -19.80 46.14
CA LYS A 162 -4.20 -20.91 46.30
C LYS A 162 -4.49 -21.64 44.97
N ILE A 163 -4.04 -21.13 43.83
CA ILE A 163 -4.13 -21.82 42.55
C ILE A 163 -3.15 -22.97 42.54
N GLN A 164 -3.61 -24.15 42.92
CA GLN A 164 -2.84 -25.39 42.79
C GLN A 164 -2.72 -25.79 41.31
N LYS A 165 -1.55 -26.38 40.98
CA LYS A 165 -1.24 -26.92 39.65
C LYS A 165 -2.16 -28.10 39.30
#